data_71224137b547cbf7acee7c78c06944ed
#
_entry.id   71224137b547cbf7acee7c78c06944ed
#
_cell.length_a   1.000
_cell.length_b   1.000
_cell.length_c   1.000
_cell.angle_alpha   90.00
_cell.angle_beta   90.00
_cell.angle_gamma   90.00
#
_symmetry.space_group_name_H-M   'P 1'
#
loop_
_entity.id
_entity.type
_entity.pdbx_description
1 polymer ?
#
loop_
_entity_poly.entity_id
_entity_poly.type
_entity_poly.pdbx_seq_one_letter_code
_entity_poly.pdbx_strand_id
1 'polypeptide(L)'
;MLDLFSAAFDDADSYDAARPDLAYHTRLLTSEQFVAMAALDGDTVVGALAGYELPKFEQARSEFYIYDLAVAESHRRRGIATALIRALQDHAASRGGSVVFVQADHGDDPAIALYTALGTREEVLHFDIPVEPVRVGG
;
A
#
# COMPACT_ATOMS: atom_id res chain seq x y z
N MET A 1 12.31 0.65 -0.76
CA MET A 1 10.95 0.08 -0.87
C MET A 1 10.62 -0.45 -2.26
N LEU A 2 10.93 0.29 -3.34
CA LEU A 2 10.61 -0.17 -4.70
C LEU A 2 11.31 -1.49 -5.06
N ASP A 3 12.55 -1.69 -4.64
CA ASP A 3 13.26 -2.96 -4.89
C ASP A 3 12.55 -4.13 -4.18
N LEU A 4 12.05 -3.93 -2.97
CA LEU A 4 11.33 -4.94 -2.24
C LEU A 4 10.00 -5.30 -2.94
N PHE A 5 9.23 -4.30 -3.39
CA PHE A 5 7.99 -4.55 -4.11
C PHE A 5 8.23 -5.25 -5.44
N SER A 6 9.26 -4.84 -6.18
CA SER A 6 9.64 -5.49 -7.43
C SER A 6 9.92 -6.98 -7.22
N ALA A 7 10.73 -7.32 -6.23
CA ALA A 7 11.05 -8.72 -5.92
C ALA A 7 9.86 -9.51 -5.40
N ALA A 8 9.05 -8.91 -4.50
CA ALA A 8 7.96 -9.60 -3.83
C ALA A 8 6.80 -9.92 -4.78
N PHE A 9 6.53 -9.04 -5.74
CA PHE A 9 5.43 -9.20 -6.69
C PHE A 9 5.87 -9.79 -8.03
N ASP A 10 7.17 -10.05 -8.21
CA ASP A 10 7.76 -10.53 -9.48
C ASP A 10 7.33 -9.65 -10.65
N ASP A 11 7.35 -8.35 -10.46
CA ASP A 11 6.86 -7.35 -11.41
C ASP A 11 7.91 -6.25 -11.63
N ALA A 12 9.10 -6.67 -12.10
CA ALA A 12 10.19 -5.76 -12.37
C ALA A 12 9.83 -4.70 -13.41
N ASP A 13 8.99 -5.05 -14.40
CA ASP A 13 8.56 -4.11 -15.44
C ASP A 13 7.78 -2.94 -14.86
N SER A 14 6.87 -3.18 -13.92
CA SER A 14 6.10 -2.11 -13.27
C SER A 14 6.93 -1.28 -12.31
N TYR A 15 7.80 -1.92 -11.50
CA TYR A 15 8.49 -1.23 -10.41
C TYR A 15 9.87 -0.70 -10.79
N ASP A 16 10.51 -1.24 -11.83
CA ASP A 16 11.87 -0.87 -12.21
C ASP A 16 11.93 -0.07 -13.52
N ALA A 17 11.18 -0.46 -14.56
CA ALA A 17 11.28 0.14 -15.88
C ALA A 17 10.79 1.59 -15.95
N ALA A 18 9.80 1.97 -15.14
CA ALA A 18 9.23 3.31 -15.08
C ALA A 18 9.39 3.94 -13.70
N ARG A 19 10.52 3.67 -13.05
CA ARG A 19 10.78 4.19 -11.70
C ARG A 19 10.80 5.71 -11.70
N PRO A 20 9.98 6.37 -10.83
CA PRO A 20 9.90 7.82 -10.77
C PRO A 20 11.23 8.46 -10.34
N ASP A 21 11.41 9.72 -10.70
CA ASP A 21 12.57 10.51 -10.27
C ASP A 21 12.43 10.99 -8.81
N LEU A 22 13.50 11.61 -8.32
CA LEU A 22 13.56 12.12 -6.95
C LEU A 22 12.51 13.22 -6.69
N ALA A 23 12.26 14.08 -7.66
CA ALA A 23 11.29 15.17 -7.51
C ALA A 23 9.87 14.63 -7.32
N TYR A 24 9.49 13.62 -8.06
CA TYR A 24 8.20 12.95 -7.90
C TYR A 24 8.07 12.32 -6.51
N HIS A 25 9.07 11.54 -6.07
CA HIS A 25 9.07 10.91 -4.76
C HIS A 25 9.07 11.93 -3.62
N THR A 26 9.79 13.02 -3.77
CA THR A 26 9.81 14.09 -2.76
C THR A 26 8.42 14.70 -2.59
N ARG A 27 7.73 15.00 -3.69
CA ARG A 27 6.35 15.51 -3.62
C ARG A 27 5.39 14.52 -2.97
N LEU A 28 5.53 13.23 -3.31
CA LEU A 28 4.68 12.19 -2.74
C LEU A 28 4.92 12.03 -1.24
N LEU A 29 6.19 11.93 -0.82
CA LEU A 29 6.55 11.75 0.58
C LEU A 29 6.24 12.95 1.46
N THR A 30 6.15 14.16 0.88
CA THR A 30 5.75 15.36 1.62
C THR A 30 4.23 15.55 1.65
N SER A 31 3.47 14.77 0.89
CA SER A 31 2.01 14.78 0.98
C SER A 31 1.54 14.19 2.30
N GLU A 32 0.66 14.89 3.00
CA GLU A 32 0.07 14.40 4.25
C GLU A 32 -0.85 13.19 4.04
N GLN A 33 -1.28 12.96 2.82
CA GLN A 33 -2.21 11.88 2.48
C GLN A 33 -1.51 10.63 1.97
N PHE A 34 -0.20 10.66 1.79
CA PHE A 34 0.57 9.47 1.43
C PHE A 34 1.26 8.90 2.68
N VAL A 35 1.20 7.58 2.82
CA VAL A 35 1.83 6.86 3.93
C VAL A 35 2.82 5.86 3.37
N ALA A 36 4.06 5.95 3.80
CA ALA A 36 5.08 4.94 3.53
C ALA A 36 5.66 4.47 4.85
N MET A 37 5.63 3.16 5.07
CA MET A 37 6.17 2.53 6.28
C MET A 37 7.14 1.44 5.88
N ALA A 38 8.25 1.33 6.58
CA ALA A 38 9.26 0.32 6.33
C ALA A 38 9.64 -0.39 7.62
N ALA A 39 9.79 -1.71 7.53
CA ALA A 39 10.41 -2.51 8.57
C ALA A 39 11.86 -2.74 8.20
N LEU A 40 12.75 -2.49 9.16
CA LEU A 40 14.19 -2.58 8.94
C LEU A 40 14.79 -3.71 9.76
N ASP A 41 15.71 -4.43 9.14
CA ASP A 41 16.64 -5.32 9.82
C ASP A 41 18.04 -4.71 9.65
N GLY A 42 18.53 -4.03 10.70
CA GLY A 42 19.69 -3.15 10.54
C GLY A 42 19.37 -2.04 9.54
N ASP A 43 20.15 -1.94 8.47
CA ASP A 43 19.94 -0.95 7.40
C ASP A 43 19.15 -1.51 6.20
N THR A 44 18.71 -2.76 6.28
CA THR A 44 18.01 -3.43 5.18
C THR A 44 16.50 -3.32 5.36
N VAL A 45 15.79 -2.87 4.30
CA VAL A 45 14.34 -2.86 4.27
C VAL A 45 13.85 -4.29 4.03
N VAL A 46 13.16 -4.86 5.02
CA VAL A 46 12.65 -6.23 4.95
C VAL A 46 11.14 -6.31 4.88
N GLY A 47 10.47 -5.19 5.09
CA GLY A 47 9.02 -5.07 4.93
C GLY A 47 8.69 -3.64 4.53
N ALA A 48 7.62 -3.47 3.77
CA ALA A 48 7.19 -2.15 3.31
C ALA A 48 5.68 -2.10 3.09
N LEU A 49 5.11 -0.95 3.39
CA LEU A 49 3.72 -0.64 3.17
C LEU A 49 3.63 0.74 2.54
N ALA A 50 2.84 0.86 1.48
CA ALA A 50 2.50 2.13 0.87
C ALA A 50 0.99 2.24 0.79
N GLY A 51 0.46 3.39 1.19
CA GLY A 51 -0.97 3.60 1.22
C GLY A 51 -1.36 5.06 1.17
N TYR A 52 -2.66 5.30 1.19
CA TYR A 52 -3.22 6.64 1.02
C TYR A 52 -4.32 6.89 2.04
N GLU A 53 -4.33 8.09 2.59
CA GLU A 53 -5.47 8.62 3.32
C GLU A 53 -6.48 9.18 2.34
N LEU A 54 -7.72 8.73 2.45
CA LEU A 54 -8.83 9.17 1.60
C LEU A 54 -9.83 9.92 2.46
N PRO A 55 -9.77 11.27 2.51
CA PRO A 55 -10.77 12.04 3.23
C PRO A 55 -12.15 11.84 2.62
N LYS A 56 -13.15 11.64 3.47
CA LYS A 56 -14.51 11.40 3.03
C LYS A 56 -15.24 12.72 2.80
N PHE A 57 -16.04 12.77 1.74
CA PHE A 57 -16.83 13.95 1.43
C PHE A 57 -18.03 14.12 2.37
N GLU A 58 -18.72 13.02 2.67
CA GLU A 58 -19.98 13.04 3.41
C GLU A 58 -19.81 13.08 4.93
N GLN A 59 -18.60 12.90 5.42
CA GLN A 59 -18.29 12.93 6.85
C GLN A 59 -16.89 13.45 7.08
N ALA A 60 -16.66 14.12 8.21
CA ALA A 60 -15.32 14.60 8.59
C ALA A 60 -14.47 13.48 9.15
N ARG A 61 -14.17 12.49 8.32
CA ARG A 61 -13.31 11.34 8.65
C ARG A 61 -12.57 10.88 7.42
N SER A 62 -11.56 10.03 7.61
CA SER A 62 -10.77 9.45 6.52
C SER A 62 -10.87 7.94 6.54
N GLU A 63 -10.65 7.33 5.38
CA GLU A 63 -10.35 5.92 5.22
C GLU A 63 -8.91 5.79 4.74
N PHE A 64 -8.22 4.73 5.15
CA PHE A 64 -6.84 4.48 4.74
C PHE A 64 -6.79 3.24 3.86
N TYR A 65 -6.25 3.40 2.66
CA TYR A 65 -6.15 2.35 1.67
C TYR A 65 -4.71 1.86 1.58
N ILE A 66 -4.49 0.58 1.87
CA ILE A 66 -3.20 -0.08 1.62
C ILE A 66 -3.14 -0.43 0.15
N TYR A 67 -2.23 0.24 -0.57
CA TYR A 67 -2.04 -0.01 -2.00
C TYR A 67 -0.99 -1.09 -2.25
N ASP A 68 0.12 -1.07 -1.49
CA ASP A 68 1.20 -2.05 -1.58
C ASP A 68 1.62 -2.49 -0.18
N LEU A 69 1.80 -3.78 0.00
CA LEU A 69 2.32 -4.38 1.23
C LEU A 69 3.15 -5.60 0.86
N ALA A 70 4.40 -5.62 1.29
CA ALA A 70 5.29 -6.75 1.01
C ALA A 70 6.27 -6.97 2.15
N VAL A 71 6.68 -8.22 2.31
CA VAL A 71 7.73 -8.65 3.24
C VAL A 71 8.73 -9.51 2.47
N ALA A 72 10.02 -9.26 2.67
CA ALA A 72 11.08 -10.04 2.06
C ALA A 72 10.91 -11.52 2.40
N GLU A 73 11.16 -12.39 1.42
CA GLU A 73 10.97 -13.84 1.58
C GLU A 73 11.72 -14.41 2.79
N SER A 74 12.93 -13.92 3.04
CA SER A 74 13.77 -14.34 4.17
C SER A 74 13.19 -13.99 5.54
N HIS A 75 12.23 -13.08 5.59
CA HIS A 75 11.66 -12.54 6.83
C HIS A 75 10.17 -12.83 6.98
N ARG A 76 9.60 -13.68 6.13
CA ARG A 76 8.20 -14.05 6.20
C ARG A 76 7.90 -14.90 7.43
N ARG A 77 6.63 -14.93 7.85
CA ARG A 77 6.13 -15.67 9.03
C ARG A 77 6.71 -15.18 10.36
N ARG A 78 7.13 -13.92 10.43
CA ARG A 78 7.64 -13.29 11.65
C ARG A 78 6.72 -12.19 12.18
N GLY A 79 5.52 -12.04 11.61
CA GLY A 79 4.57 -11.02 12.02
C GLY A 79 4.89 -9.61 11.53
N ILE A 80 5.78 -9.45 10.54
CA ILE A 80 6.17 -8.11 10.04
C ILE A 80 5.02 -7.43 9.32
N ALA A 81 4.29 -8.15 8.47
CA ALA A 81 3.13 -7.59 7.77
C ALA A 81 2.05 -7.13 8.78
N THR A 82 1.76 -7.94 9.78
CA THR A 82 0.83 -7.58 10.84
C THR A 82 1.31 -6.34 11.59
N ALA A 83 2.59 -6.25 11.92
CA ALA A 83 3.16 -5.08 12.60
C ALA A 83 3.03 -3.81 11.77
N LEU A 84 3.26 -3.89 10.45
CA LEU A 84 3.08 -2.75 9.55
C LEU A 84 1.62 -2.29 9.51
N ILE A 85 0.68 -3.23 9.43
CA ILE A 85 -0.76 -2.90 9.44
C ILE A 85 -1.16 -2.28 10.78
N ARG A 86 -0.67 -2.82 11.90
CA ARG A 86 -0.94 -2.24 13.22
C ARG A 86 -0.39 -0.82 13.36
N ALA A 87 0.80 -0.56 12.83
CA ALA A 87 1.37 0.78 12.81
C ALA A 87 0.51 1.74 11.97
N LEU A 88 -0.01 1.26 10.84
CA LEU A 88 -0.94 2.06 10.02
C LEU A 88 -2.25 2.33 10.76
N GLN A 89 -2.79 1.36 11.47
CA GLN A 89 -3.99 1.57 12.28
C GLN A 89 -3.78 2.65 13.36
N ASP A 90 -2.63 2.64 14.02
CA ASP A 90 -2.29 3.66 15.02
C ASP A 90 -2.17 5.05 14.39
N HIS A 91 -1.52 5.13 13.22
CA HIS A 91 -1.41 6.37 12.46
C HIS A 91 -2.79 6.87 12.02
N ALA A 92 -3.63 5.99 11.51
CA ALA A 92 -4.99 6.31 11.09
C ALA A 92 -5.82 6.85 12.27
N ALA A 93 -5.73 6.20 13.43
CA ALA A 93 -6.44 6.66 14.63
C ALA A 93 -6.03 8.08 15.02
N SER A 94 -4.76 8.43 14.90
CA SER A 94 -4.25 9.77 15.22
C SER A 94 -4.74 10.85 14.27
N ARG A 95 -5.26 10.48 13.09
CA ARG A 95 -5.72 11.40 12.05
C ARG A 95 -7.23 11.36 11.80
N GLY A 96 -7.99 10.72 12.66
CA GLY A 96 -9.44 10.59 12.49
C GLY A 96 -9.85 9.55 11.45
N GLY A 97 -9.00 8.58 11.21
CA GLY A 97 -9.32 7.46 10.33
C GLY A 97 -10.34 6.53 10.94
N SER A 98 -11.29 6.05 10.13
CA SER A 98 -12.36 5.16 10.58
C SER A 98 -12.11 3.70 10.24
N VAL A 99 -11.33 3.45 9.19
CA VAL A 99 -11.05 2.10 8.71
C VAL A 99 -9.76 2.09 7.89
N VAL A 100 -9.05 0.98 7.95
CA VAL A 100 -8.00 0.62 7.00
C VAL A 100 -8.58 -0.48 6.11
N PHE A 101 -8.51 -0.30 4.80
CA PHE A 101 -8.96 -1.34 3.88
C PHE A 101 -7.88 -1.71 2.86
N VAL A 102 -8.00 -2.91 2.32
CA VAL A 102 -7.03 -3.48 1.39
C VAL A 102 -7.76 -4.47 0.49
N GLN A 103 -7.25 -4.64 -0.72
CA GLN A 103 -7.77 -5.60 -1.68
C GLN A 103 -6.76 -6.74 -1.85
N ALA A 104 -7.27 -7.95 -2.07
CA ALA A 104 -6.46 -9.10 -2.42
C ALA A 104 -7.07 -9.79 -3.63
N ASP A 105 -6.22 -10.31 -4.52
CA ASP A 105 -6.66 -11.07 -5.67
C ASP A 105 -7.09 -12.47 -5.25
N HIS A 106 -8.01 -13.06 -6.01
CA HIS A 106 -8.34 -14.47 -5.86
C HIS A 106 -7.07 -15.31 -6.09
N GLY A 107 -6.85 -16.29 -5.23
CA GLY A 107 -5.68 -17.17 -5.32
C GLY A 107 -4.45 -16.68 -4.54
N ASP A 108 -4.45 -15.45 -4.07
CA ASP A 108 -3.39 -14.97 -3.19
C ASP A 108 -3.68 -15.40 -1.74
N ASP A 109 -3.53 -16.69 -1.49
CA ASP A 109 -3.91 -17.30 -0.22
C ASP A 109 -3.19 -16.70 1.00
N PRO A 110 -1.89 -16.40 0.96
CA PRO A 110 -1.23 -15.78 2.11
C PRO A 110 -1.81 -14.39 2.45
N ALA A 111 -2.10 -13.57 1.46
CA ALA A 111 -2.71 -12.26 1.67
C ALA A 111 -4.13 -12.40 2.23
N ILE A 112 -4.92 -13.28 1.64
CA ILE A 112 -6.30 -13.54 2.09
C ILE A 112 -6.32 -14.01 3.54
N ALA A 113 -5.42 -14.93 3.92
CA ALA A 113 -5.32 -15.43 5.28
C ALA A 113 -4.95 -14.31 6.27
N LEU A 114 -3.98 -13.47 5.91
CA LEU A 114 -3.56 -12.34 6.74
C LEU A 114 -4.71 -11.37 6.98
N TYR A 115 -5.39 -10.92 5.92
CA TYR A 115 -6.45 -9.93 6.03
C TYR A 115 -7.70 -10.49 6.70
N THR A 116 -8.00 -11.78 6.49
CA THR A 116 -9.11 -12.45 7.17
C THR A 116 -8.90 -12.50 8.69
N ALA A 117 -7.66 -12.67 9.13
CA ALA A 117 -7.32 -12.66 10.55
C ALA A 117 -7.45 -11.27 11.20
N LEU A 118 -7.34 -10.19 10.41
CA LEU A 118 -7.31 -8.82 10.91
C LEU A 118 -8.61 -8.06 10.71
N GLY A 119 -9.45 -8.46 9.77
CA GLY A 119 -10.63 -7.68 9.42
C GLY A 119 -11.78 -8.52 8.90
N THR A 120 -12.77 -7.84 8.35
CA THR A 120 -13.96 -8.43 7.77
C THR A 120 -13.85 -8.43 6.26
N ARG A 121 -14.11 -9.58 5.64
CA ARG A 121 -14.05 -9.73 4.18
C ARG A 121 -15.34 -9.25 3.54
N GLU A 122 -15.20 -8.45 2.48
CA GLU A 122 -16.29 -8.11 1.57
C GLU A 122 -15.89 -8.53 0.16
N GLU A 123 -16.81 -9.08 -0.59
CA GLU A 123 -16.58 -9.44 -1.99
C GLU A 123 -17.16 -8.35 -2.88
N VAL A 124 -16.30 -7.74 -3.69
CA VAL A 124 -16.64 -6.66 -4.60
C VAL A 124 -16.10 -6.94 -5.99
N LEU A 125 -16.70 -6.34 -6.99
CA LEU A 125 -16.15 -6.37 -8.35
C LEU A 125 -15.29 -5.13 -8.54
N HIS A 126 -14.07 -5.32 -9.00
CA HIS A 126 -13.15 -4.24 -9.31
C HIS A 126 -13.16 -3.95 -10.81
N PHE A 127 -13.24 -2.68 -11.17
CA PHE A 127 -13.21 -2.26 -12.58
C PHE A 127 -12.12 -1.22 -12.76
N ASP A 128 -11.27 -1.41 -13.77
CA ASP A 128 -10.32 -0.40 -14.22
C ASP A 128 -10.91 0.30 -15.44
N ILE A 129 -11.13 1.60 -15.35
CA ILE A 129 -11.63 2.42 -16.44
C ILE A 129 -10.44 3.25 -16.94
N PRO A 130 -9.91 2.95 -18.15
CA PRO A 130 -8.71 3.63 -18.62
C PRO A 130 -8.92 5.12 -18.80
N VAL A 131 -7.87 5.89 -18.52
CA VAL A 131 -7.83 7.31 -18.81
C VAL A 131 -6.99 7.49 -20.06
N GLU A 132 -7.58 8.05 -21.12
CA GLU A 132 -6.84 8.34 -22.34
C GLU A 132 -5.96 9.56 -22.16
N PRO A 133 -4.72 9.56 -22.70
CA PRO A 133 -3.88 10.73 -22.64
C PRO A 133 -4.56 11.93 -23.31
N VAL A 134 -4.37 13.13 -22.74
CA VAL A 134 -4.87 14.36 -23.35
C VAL A 134 -4.19 14.55 -24.70
N ARG A 135 -4.98 14.73 -25.76
CA ARG A 135 -4.46 15.03 -27.09
C ARG A 135 -4.00 16.49 -27.12
N VAL A 136 -2.71 16.69 -27.44
CA VAL A 136 -2.12 18.03 -27.59
C VAL A 136 -2.22 18.44 -29.06
N GLY A 137 -2.69 19.66 -29.33
CA GLY A 137 -2.73 20.21 -30.65
C GLY A 137 -3.83 19.64 -31.54
N GLY A 138 -4.97 19.37 -30.97
CA GLY A 138 -6.16 18.94 -31.70
C GLY A 138 -6.73 19.99 -32.62
#